data_c4c728ea877e672228c800f7a640f6af
#
_entry.id   c4c728ea877e672228c800f7a640f6af
#
_cell.length_a   1.000
_cell.length_b   1.000
_cell.length_c   1.000
_cell.angle_alpha   90.00
_cell.angle_beta   90.00
_cell.angle_gamma   90.00
#
_symmetry.space_group_name_H-M   'P 1'
#
loop_
_entity.id
_entity.type
_entity.pdbx_description
1 polymer ?
#
loop_
_entity_poly.entity_id
_entity_poly.type
_entity_poly.pdbx_seq_one_letter_code
_entity_poly.pdbx_strand_id
1 'polypeptide(L)'
;KMTIEGELIYQLINKEEPSAFDSLLAEKTEQEVINTMLIALDKAGRLYDEKIIFLPDMMQVVEKVQGLFDRLENKAKSSHTLVFGTVYGDIHDIGKNIVKSVLKPFGYNIIDLGKSVTKEAFAAKAKEVNADIIGISALMTTTMVNLEPTIEHIKSELPNVKIIVGGAVVTEDYARKVGADGYSKDAIKAIGLVKSLTEVDEK
;
A
#
# COMPACT_ATOMS: atom_id res chain seq x y z
N LYS A 1 -16.62 4.14 29.91
CA LYS A 1 -16.33 5.40 29.21
C LYS A 1 -15.24 5.09 28.20
N MET A 2 -15.46 5.45 26.95
CA MET A 2 -14.47 5.21 25.87
C MET A 2 -13.24 6.10 26.12
N THR A 3 -12.03 5.60 25.82
CA THR A 3 -10.82 6.43 25.84
C THR A 3 -10.83 7.39 24.65
N ILE A 4 -10.04 8.47 24.70
CA ILE A 4 -9.93 9.44 23.59
C ILE A 4 -9.42 8.73 22.32
N GLU A 5 -8.46 7.80 22.46
CA GLU A 5 -7.99 6.95 21.36
C GLU A 5 -9.12 6.11 20.77
N GLY A 6 -9.90 5.48 21.64
CA GLY A 6 -11.07 4.69 21.22
C GLY A 6 -12.12 5.52 20.51
N GLU A 7 -12.34 6.76 20.96
CA GLU A 7 -13.26 7.70 20.33
C GLU A 7 -12.78 8.11 18.93
N LEU A 8 -11.50 8.43 18.76
CA LEU A 8 -10.94 8.74 17.46
C LEU A 8 -11.07 7.56 16.49
N ILE A 9 -10.73 6.35 16.94
CA ILE A 9 -10.88 5.12 16.12
C ILE A 9 -12.34 4.95 15.71
N TYR A 10 -13.29 5.10 16.62
CA TYR A 10 -14.72 5.01 16.34
C TYR A 10 -15.16 6.03 15.28
N GLN A 11 -14.79 7.30 15.47
CA GLN A 11 -15.12 8.39 14.55
C GLN A 11 -14.57 8.15 13.14
N LEU A 12 -13.33 7.67 13.02
CA LEU A 12 -12.71 7.37 11.73
C LEU A 12 -13.44 6.23 11.02
N ILE A 13 -13.72 5.12 11.70
CA ILE A 13 -14.38 3.95 11.12
C ILE A 13 -15.81 4.26 10.70
N ASN A 14 -16.53 5.04 11.52
CA ASN A 14 -17.92 5.42 11.24
C ASN A 14 -18.06 6.65 10.36
N LYS A 15 -16.94 7.16 9.86
CA LYS A 15 -16.90 8.32 8.93
C LYS A 15 -17.47 9.60 9.54
N GLU A 16 -17.43 9.69 10.86
CA GLU A 16 -17.82 10.89 11.60
C GLU A 16 -16.71 11.96 11.54
N GLU A 17 -17.04 13.17 11.97
CA GLU A 17 -16.03 14.21 12.14
C GLU A 17 -15.03 13.78 13.24
N PRO A 18 -13.72 13.74 12.94
CA PRO A 18 -12.73 13.25 13.89
C PRO A 18 -12.38 14.28 14.97
N SER A 19 -13.38 14.75 15.71
CA SER A 19 -13.25 15.79 16.74
C SER A 19 -12.34 15.38 17.90
N ALA A 20 -12.18 14.08 18.14
CA ALA A 20 -11.25 13.55 19.15
C ALA A 20 -9.77 13.75 18.78
N PHE A 21 -9.44 14.04 17.51
CA PHE A 21 -8.06 14.18 17.05
C PHE A 21 -7.32 15.32 17.76
N ASP A 22 -7.91 16.51 17.82
CA ASP A 22 -7.26 17.67 18.45
C ASP A 22 -7.09 17.47 19.96
N SER A 23 -8.06 16.84 20.63
CA SER A 23 -7.96 16.46 22.04
C SER A 23 -6.84 15.44 22.27
N LEU A 24 -6.74 14.45 21.41
CA LEU A 24 -5.70 13.43 21.52
C LEU A 24 -4.31 14.04 21.26
N LEU A 25 -4.19 14.92 20.28
CA LEU A 25 -2.93 15.60 19.95
C LEU A 25 -2.46 16.52 21.08
N ALA A 26 -3.39 17.08 21.87
CA ALA A 26 -3.07 17.90 23.05
C ALA A 26 -2.58 17.07 24.25
N GLU A 27 -3.00 15.80 24.36
CA GLU A 27 -2.71 14.92 25.51
C GLU A 27 -1.58 13.91 25.25
N LYS A 28 -1.30 13.60 23.97
CA LYS A 28 -0.39 12.54 23.55
C LYS A 28 0.69 13.05 22.61
N THR A 29 1.75 12.28 22.48
CA THR A 29 2.78 12.54 21.47
C THR A 29 2.22 12.31 20.07
N GLU A 30 2.80 12.97 19.06
CA GLU A 30 2.40 12.73 17.66
C GLU A 30 2.54 11.25 17.26
N GLN A 31 3.56 10.55 17.78
CA GLN A 31 3.75 9.12 17.50
C GLN A 31 2.58 8.26 18.06
N GLU A 32 2.08 8.58 19.25
CA GLU A 32 0.92 7.89 19.82
C GLU A 32 -0.35 8.18 19.01
N VAL A 33 -0.51 9.41 18.53
CA VAL A 33 -1.63 9.79 17.63
C VAL A 33 -1.52 9.04 16.30
N ILE A 34 -0.34 8.98 15.71
CA ILE A 34 -0.07 8.19 14.48
C ILE A 34 -0.46 6.73 14.70
N ASN A 35 0.01 6.12 15.78
CA ASN A 35 -0.30 4.73 16.11
C ASN A 35 -1.82 4.50 16.23
N THR A 36 -2.55 5.44 16.85
CA THR A 36 -4.01 5.37 16.96
C THR A 36 -4.69 5.38 15.59
N MET A 37 -4.24 6.23 14.67
CA MET A 37 -4.75 6.28 13.31
C MET A 37 -4.44 5.01 12.50
N LEU A 38 -3.26 4.44 12.68
CA LEU A 38 -2.89 3.17 12.04
C LEU A 38 -3.72 2.00 12.57
N ILE A 39 -4.05 1.99 13.88
CA ILE A 39 -4.99 1.02 14.45
C ILE A 39 -6.37 1.14 13.82
N ALA A 40 -6.86 2.36 13.57
CA ALA A 40 -8.13 2.58 12.87
C ALA A 40 -8.11 2.00 11.44
N LEU A 41 -7.02 2.20 10.69
CA LEU A 41 -6.85 1.61 9.36
C LEU A 41 -6.83 0.08 9.39
N ASP A 42 -6.07 -0.51 10.31
CA ASP A 42 -6.01 -1.98 10.47
C ASP A 42 -7.39 -2.56 10.84
N LYS A 43 -8.12 -1.87 11.71
CA LYS A 43 -9.48 -2.29 12.10
C LYS A 43 -10.46 -2.17 10.94
N ALA A 44 -10.41 -1.07 10.18
CA ALA A 44 -11.22 -0.91 8.97
C ALA A 44 -10.89 -1.98 7.92
N GLY A 45 -9.61 -2.31 7.75
CA GLY A 45 -9.17 -3.40 6.88
C GLY A 45 -9.76 -4.76 7.26
N ARG A 46 -9.83 -5.07 8.55
CA ARG A 46 -10.49 -6.29 9.05
C ARG A 46 -11.99 -6.30 8.77
N LEU A 47 -12.68 -5.17 9.00
CA LEU A 47 -14.10 -5.04 8.69
C LEU A 47 -14.38 -5.21 7.19
N TYR A 48 -13.47 -4.75 6.34
CA TYR A 48 -13.52 -4.96 4.91
C TYR A 48 -13.35 -6.44 4.54
N ASP A 49 -12.36 -7.13 5.13
CA ASP A 49 -12.15 -8.57 4.92
C ASP A 49 -13.36 -9.41 5.35
N GLU A 50 -14.01 -9.03 6.45
CA GLU A 50 -15.23 -9.66 6.97
C GLU A 50 -16.50 -9.25 6.19
N LYS A 51 -16.37 -8.40 5.17
CA LYS A 51 -17.47 -7.88 4.33
C LYS A 51 -18.54 -7.11 5.11
N ILE A 52 -18.15 -6.54 6.25
CA ILE A 52 -18.98 -5.63 7.05
C ILE A 52 -19.00 -4.23 6.43
N ILE A 53 -17.86 -3.79 5.89
CA ILE A 53 -17.76 -2.58 5.07
C ILE A 53 -17.24 -2.93 3.68
N PHE A 54 -17.48 -2.04 2.72
CA PHE A 54 -17.07 -2.21 1.34
C PHE A 54 -15.98 -1.21 0.93
N LEU A 55 -15.43 -1.37 -0.27
CA LEU A 55 -14.31 -0.54 -0.73
C LEU A 55 -14.57 0.98 -0.62
N PRO A 56 -15.76 1.52 -0.98
CA PRO A 56 -16.03 2.95 -0.80
C PRO A 56 -15.94 3.41 0.66
N ASP A 57 -16.38 2.58 1.61
CA ASP A 57 -16.28 2.88 3.05
C ASP A 57 -14.83 2.90 3.50
N MET A 58 -14.06 1.89 3.09
CA MET A 58 -12.62 1.81 3.41
C MET A 58 -11.86 3.02 2.85
N MET A 59 -12.17 3.43 1.61
CA MET A 59 -11.53 4.60 1.01
C MET A 59 -11.84 5.90 1.75
N GLN A 60 -13.05 6.05 2.29
CA GLN A 60 -13.38 7.20 3.14
C GLN A 60 -12.57 7.21 4.45
N VAL A 61 -12.34 6.05 5.07
CA VAL A 61 -11.47 5.94 6.25
C VAL A 61 -10.04 6.36 5.89
N VAL A 62 -9.50 5.83 4.78
CA VAL A 62 -8.14 6.17 4.29
C VAL A 62 -8.02 7.67 4.03
N GLU A 63 -9.00 8.29 3.38
CA GLU A 63 -9.01 9.72 3.07
C GLU A 63 -9.01 10.58 4.35
N LYS A 64 -9.84 10.22 5.33
CA LYS A 64 -9.87 10.91 6.63
C LYS A 64 -8.55 10.78 7.37
N VAL A 65 -8.00 9.58 7.46
CA VAL A 65 -6.70 9.34 8.07
C VAL A 65 -5.61 10.14 7.36
N GLN A 66 -5.58 10.14 6.04
CA GLN A 66 -4.61 10.91 5.27
C GLN A 66 -4.73 12.42 5.55
N GLY A 67 -5.95 12.95 5.61
CA GLY A 67 -6.19 14.36 5.96
C GLY A 67 -5.67 14.73 7.34
N LEU A 68 -5.80 13.83 8.33
CA LEU A 68 -5.24 14.03 9.67
C LEU A 68 -3.71 13.93 9.67
N PHE A 69 -3.13 12.98 8.93
CA PHE A 69 -1.67 12.89 8.77
C PHE A 69 -1.07 14.17 8.20
N ASP A 70 -1.73 14.80 7.24
CA ASP A 70 -1.27 16.03 6.62
C ASP A 70 -1.21 17.22 7.61
N ARG A 71 -1.92 17.13 8.74
CA ARG A 71 -1.90 18.12 9.82
C ARG A 71 -0.75 17.93 10.82
N LEU A 72 -0.06 16.80 10.80
CA LEU A 72 1.03 16.51 11.72
C LEU A 72 2.35 17.14 11.22
N GLU A 73 3.17 17.60 12.16
CA GLU A 73 4.50 18.13 11.87
C GLU A 73 5.51 17.00 11.57
N ASN A 74 5.49 15.96 12.39
CA ASN A 74 6.37 14.80 12.29
C ASN A 74 5.61 13.60 11.73
N LYS A 75 5.37 13.61 10.43
CA LYS A 75 4.64 12.52 9.75
C LYS A 75 5.37 11.19 9.91
N ALA A 76 4.59 10.10 9.99
CA ALA A 76 5.16 8.76 9.91
C ALA A 76 6.02 8.64 8.65
N LYS A 77 7.29 8.26 8.84
CA LYS A 77 8.23 8.02 7.74
C LYS A 77 8.75 6.61 7.89
N SER A 78 8.49 5.79 6.88
CA SER A 78 9.19 4.52 6.74
C SER A 78 10.53 4.77 6.04
N SER A 79 11.55 3.98 6.41
CA SER A 79 12.81 3.94 5.67
C SER A 79 12.67 3.21 4.33
N HIS A 80 11.54 2.56 4.08
CA HIS A 80 11.32 1.71 2.91
C HIS A 80 10.78 2.51 1.71
N THR A 81 11.35 2.20 0.55
CA THR A 81 10.95 2.78 -0.74
C THR A 81 10.30 1.73 -1.62
N LEU A 82 9.13 2.06 -2.15
CA LEU A 82 8.34 1.22 -3.04
C LEU A 82 8.22 1.89 -4.41
N VAL A 83 8.44 1.11 -5.47
CA VAL A 83 8.23 1.55 -6.86
C VAL A 83 7.04 0.81 -7.42
N PHE A 84 6.04 1.54 -7.92
CA PHE A 84 4.84 0.97 -8.52
C PHE A 84 4.73 1.33 -9.99
N GLY A 85 4.14 0.43 -10.76
CA GLY A 85 3.83 0.68 -12.16
C GLY A 85 2.86 -0.36 -12.71
N THR A 86 2.21 0.00 -13.81
CA THR A 86 1.41 -0.94 -14.61
C THR A 86 2.30 -1.57 -15.65
N VAL A 87 2.20 -2.89 -15.83
CA VAL A 87 3.03 -3.66 -16.75
C VAL A 87 2.97 -3.11 -18.19
N TYR A 88 4.02 -3.32 -18.94
CA TYR A 88 4.11 -2.89 -20.33
C TYR A 88 2.90 -3.33 -21.16
N GLY A 89 2.37 -2.40 -21.94
CA GLY A 89 1.18 -2.59 -22.78
C GLY A 89 -0.16 -2.39 -22.06
N ASP A 90 -0.17 -2.29 -20.74
CA ASP A 90 -1.38 -2.09 -19.95
C ASP A 90 -1.53 -0.63 -19.51
N ILE A 91 -2.72 -0.07 -19.70
CA ILE A 91 -3.03 1.33 -19.37
C ILE A 91 -3.97 1.46 -18.16
N HIS A 92 -4.34 0.35 -17.51
CA HIS A 92 -5.28 0.34 -16.40
C HIS A 92 -4.52 0.51 -15.07
N ASP A 93 -4.75 1.62 -14.38
CA ASP A 93 -4.03 1.98 -13.16
C ASP A 93 -4.90 2.27 -11.93
N ILE A 94 -6.22 2.12 -12.03
CA ILE A 94 -7.14 2.40 -10.92
C ILE A 94 -6.77 1.56 -9.70
N GLY A 95 -6.59 0.24 -9.86
CA GLY A 95 -6.23 -0.66 -8.77
C GLY A 95 -4.88 -0.29 -8.15
N LYS A 96 -3.87 0.00 -8.97
CA LYS A 96 -2.55 0.45 -8.51
C LYS A 96 -2.66 1.76 -7.70
N ASN A 97 -3.46 2.71 -8.14
CA ASN A 97 -3.65 3.98 -7.46
C ASN A 97 -4.37 3.83 -6.13
N ILE A 98 -5.30 2.88 -6.02
CA ILE A 98 -5.93 2.52 -4.75
C ILE A 98 -4.90 1.92 -3.78
N VAL A 99 -4.06 1.00 -4.25
CA VAL A 99 -2.95 0.43 -3.44
C VAL A 99 -2.04 1.53 -2.90
N LYS A 100 -1.64 2.47 -3.73
CA LYS A 100 -0.84 3.63 -3.30
C LYS A 100 -1.53 4.44 -2.21
N SER A 101 -2.81 4.73 -2.39
CA SER A 101 -3.59 5.52 -1.44
C SER A 101 -3.68 4.86 -0.07
N VAL A 102 -3.89 3.54 0.00
CA VAL A 102 -3.98 2.82 1.28
C VAL A 102 -2.62 2.61 1.96
N LEU A 103 -1.52 2.63 1.21
CA LEU A 103 -0.16 2.50 1.75
C LEU A 103 0.44 3.83 2.20
N LYS A 104 0.00 4.94 1.62
CA LYS A 104 0.56 6.28 1.89
C LYS A 104 0.53 6.67 3.38
N PRO A 105 -0.56 6.45 4.15
CA PRO A 105 -0.60 6.78 5.57
C PRO A 105 0.45 6.04 6.42
N PHE A 106 0.94 4.88 5.97
CA PHE A 106 1.98 4.12 6.68
C PHE A 106 3.39 4.71 6.51
N GLY A 107 3.52 5.79 5.75
CA GLY A 107 4.77 6.55 5.62
C GLY A 107 5.76 6.02 4.60
N TYR A 108 5.41 5.02 3.81
CA TYR A 108 6.27 4.50 2.74
C TYR A 108 6.60 5.59 1.72
N ASN A 109 7.85 5.61 1.27
CA ASN A 109 8.24 6.43 0.12
C ASN A 109 7.81 5.72 -1.16
N ILE A 110 6.73 6.20 -1.80
CA ILE A 110 6.11 5.56 -2.96
C ILE A 110 6.42 6.35 -4.23
N ILE A 111 7.03 5.67 -5.19
CA ILE A 111 7.35 6.21 -6.52
C ILE A 111 6.49 5.49 -7.54
N ASP A 112 5.68 6.22 -8.26
CA ASP A 112 4.78 5.68 -9.29
C ASP A 112 5.34 5.98 -10.68
N LEU A 113 5.61 4.94 -11.44
CA LEU A 113 6.08 5.05 -12.83
C LEU A 113 4.95 5.19 -13.84
N GLY A 114 3.70 5.08 -13.40
CA GLY A 114 2.54 5.23 -14.27
C GLY A 114 2.14 3.94 -14.98
N LYS A 115 1.77 4.09 -16.24
CA LYS A 115 1.17 3.05 -17.09
C LYS A 115 2.16 2.54 -18.13
N SER A 116 1.96 1.32 -18.60
CA SER A 116 2.78 0.73 -19.67
C SER A 116 4.28 0.89 -19.46
N VAL A 117 4.74 0.47 -18.27
CA VAL A 117 6.12 0.65 -17.82
C VAL A 117 6.99 -0.49 -18.35
N THR A 118 8.09 -0.18 -19.01
CA THR A 118 9.03 -1.18 -19.51
C THR A 118 9.82 -1.83 -18.37
N LYS A 119 10.28 -3.04 -18.57
CA LYS A 119 11.11 -3.77 -17.60
C LYS A 119 12.40 -3.01 -17.27
N GLU A 120 12.98 -2.34 -18.25
CA GLU A 120 14.17 -1.50 -18.09
C GLU A 120 13.89 -0.28 -17.20
N ALA A 121 12.71 0.35 -17.36
CA ALA A 121 12.30 1.51 -16.55
C ALA A 121 12.06 1.11 -15.10
N PHE A 122 11.44 -0.05 -14.84
CA PHE A 122 11.31 -0.59 -13.48
C PHE A 122 12.67 -0.80 -12.83
N ALA A 123 13.57 -1.51 -13.50
CA ALA A 123 14.90 -1.82 -12.96
C ALA A 123 15.73 -0.55 -12.73
N ALA A 124 15.74 0.38 -13.68
CA ALA A 124 16.50 1.62 -13.59
C ALA A 124 16.04 2.49 -12.41
N LYS A 125 14.71 2.69 -12.27
CA LYS A 125 14.17 3.50 -11.17
C LYS A 125 14.39 2.82 -9.82
N ALA A 126 14.13 1.53 -9.72
CA ALA A 126 14.34 0.78 -8.48
C ALA A 126 15.79 0.84 -8.01
N LYS A 127 16.74 0.77 -8.94
CA LYS A 127 18.18 0.92 -8.65
C LYS A 127 18.53 2.34 -8.20
N GLU A 128 18.00 3.35 -8.89
CA GLU A 128 18.23 4.78 -8.59
C GLU A 128 17.81 5.13 -7.16
N VAL A 129 16.66 4.59 -6.71
CA VAL A 129 16.07 4.94 -5.41
C VAL A 129 16.33 3.90 -4.32
N ASN A 130 17.09 2.85 -4.60
CA ASN A 130 17.28 1.70 -3.71
C ASN A 130 15.95 1.13 -3.21
N ALA A 131 15.06 0.78 -4.13
CA ALA A 131 13.74 0.28 -3.80
C ALA A 131 13.82 -1.06 -3.05
N ASP A 132 13.01 -1.19 -2.01
CA ASP A 132 12.82 -2.45 -1.26
C ASP A 132 11.81 -3.35 -1.97
N ILE A 133 10.74 -2.75 -2.52
CA ILE A 133 9.66 -3.45 -3.19
C ILE A 133 9.35 -2.79 -4.53
N ILE A 134 9.08 -3.62 -5.53
CA ILE A 134 8.48 -3.21 -6.80
C ILE A 134 7.10 -3.84 -6.89
N GLY A 135 6.07 -3.03 -7.07
CA GLY A 135 4.69 -3.47 -7.30
C GLY A 135 4.29 -3.32 -8.76
N ILE A 136 3.82 -4.39 -9.38
CA ILE A 136 3.45 -4.41 -10.79
C ILE A 136 2.00 -4.87 -10.93
N SER A 137 1.19 -4.09 -11.62
CA SER A 137 -0.21 -4.42 -11.90
C SER A 137 -0.43 -4.82 -13.36
N ALA A 138 -1.35 -5.76 -13.57
CA ALA A 138 -1.85 -6.15 -14.87
C ALA A 138 -3.36 -6.38 -14.81
N LEU A 139 -4.13 -5.85 -15.75
CA LEU A 139 -5.59 -5.99 -15.78
C LEU A 139 -6.08 -6.92 -16.88
N MET A 140 -5.32 -7.12 -17.96
CA MET A 140 -5.72 -7.91 -19.12
C MET A 140 -4.88 -9.18 -19.27
N THR A 141 -5.49 -10.26 -19.77
CA THR A 141 -4.77 -11.50 -20.05
C THR A 141 -3.68 -11.31 -21.11
N THR A 142 -3.90 -10.39 -22.05
CA THR A 142 -2.94 -10.03 -23.09
C THR A 142 -1.71 -9.28 -22.59
N THR A 143 -1.82 -8.56 -21.48
CA THR A 143 -0.72 -7.81 -20.87
C THR A 143 -0.08 -8.56 -19.71
N MET A 144 -0.83 -9.45 -19.05
CA MET A 144 -0.33 -10.29 -17.97
C MET A 144 0.91 -11.11 -18.35
N VAL A 145 1.01 -11.53 -19.60
CA VAL A 145 2.15 -12.28 -20.14
C VAL A 145 3.48 -11.51 -20.08
N ASN A 146 3.41 -10.19 -19.95
CA ASN A 146 4.59 -9.34 -19.82
C ASN A 146 5.13 -9.29 -18.38
N LEU A 147 4.42 -9.87 -17.39
CA LEU A 147 4.90 -9.96 -16.02
C LEU A 147 6.15 -10.82 -15.90
N GLU A 148 6.16 -12.00 -16.51
CA GLU A 148 7.29 -12.93 -16.43
C GLU A 148 8.61 -12.32 -16.91
N PRO A 149 8.71 -11.80 -18.17
CA PRO A 149 9.94 -11.19 -18.62
C PRO A 149 10.32 -9.93 -17.86
N THR A 150 9.34 -9.20 -17.29
CA THR A 150 9.61 -8.03 -16.44
C THR A 150 10.25 -8.45 -15.13
N ILE A 151 9.69 -9.45 -14.46
CA ILE A 151 10.21 -9.98 -13.19
C ILE A 151 11.60 -10.60 -13.39
N GLU A 152 11.81 -11.38 -14.44
CA GLU A 152 13.11 -11.97 -14.77
C GLU A 152 14.18 -10.90 -14.96
N HIS A 153 13.87 -9.86 -15.73
CA HIS A 153 14.80 -8.75 -15.98
C HIS A 153 15.14 -8.02 -14.68
N ILE A 154 14.14 -7.66 -13.88
CA ILE A 154 14.36 -6.96 -12.60
C ILE A 154 15.24 -7.80 -11.67
N LYS A 155 14.94 -9.09 -11.52
CA LYS A 155 15.70 -9.98 -10.63
C LYS A 155 17.12 -10.24 -11.11
N SER A 156 17.35 -10.20 -12.42
CA SER A 156 18.71 -10.31 -12.98
C SER A 156 19.59 -9.12 -12.61
N GLU A 157 19.01 -7.93 -12.51
CA GLU A 157 19.75 -6.70 -12.16
C GLU A 157 19.73 -6.39 -10.67
N LEU A 158 18.63 -6.73 -9.97
CA LEU A 158 18.37 -6.41 -8.57
C LEU A 158 17.89 -7.67 -7.82
N PRO A 159 18.76 -8.63 -7.54
CA PRO A 159 18.36 -9.93 -6.99
C PRO A 159 17.73 -9.86 -5.59
N ASN A 160 17.97 -8.78 -4.85
CA ASN A 160 17.46 -8.62 -3.47
C ASN A 160 16.13 -7.85 -3.38
N VAL A 161 15.69 -7.18 -4.48
CA VAL A 161 14.42 -6.46 -4.48
C VAL A 161 13.26 -7.45 -4.42
N LYS A 162 12.24 -7.12 -3.64
CA LYS A 162 11.00 -7.91 -3.58
C LYS A 162 10.03 -7.43 -4.65
N ILE A 163 9.38 -8.36 -5.34
CA ILE A 163 8.41 -8.05 -6.39
C ILE A 163 7.05 -8.57 -5.98
N ILE A 164 6.08 -7.67 -5.92
CA ILE A 164 4.68 -8.00 -5.68
C ILE A 164 3.85 -7.71 -6.93
N VAL A 165 2.87 -8.53 -7.18
CA VAL A 165 1.99 -8.40 -8.34
C VAL A 165 0.53 -8.43 -7.91
N GLY A 166 -0.32 -7.80 -8.71
CA GLY A 166 -1.76 -7.79 -8.53
C GLY A 166 -2.46 -7.36 -9.81
N GLY A 167 -3.79 -7.32 -9.74
CA GLY A 167 -4.66 -6.95 -10.85
C GLY A 167 -5.73 -8.01 -11.12
N ALA A 168 -6.79 -7.63 -11.82
CA ALA A 168 -8.00 -8.44 -11.96
C ALA A 168 -7.79 -9.83 -12.57
N VAL A 169 -6.77 -9.98 -13.43
CA VAL A 169 -6.48 -11.25 -14.12
C VAL A 169 -5.38 -12.07 -13.45
N VAL A 170 -4.64 -11.46 -12.50
CA VAL A 170 -3.53 -12.11 -11.83
C VAL A 170 -4.09 -12.99 -10.70
N THR A 171 -3.61 -14.22 -10.64
CA THR A 171 -3.90 -15.15 -9.56
C THR A 171 -2.63 -15.42 -8.73
N GLU A 172 -2.82 -15.93 -7.52
CA GLU A 172 -1.69 -16.30 -6.67
C GLU A 172 -0.79 -17.37 -7.32
N ASP A 173 -1.41 -18.36 -7.96
CA ASP A 173 -0.69 -19.42 -8.67
C ASP A 173 0.13 -18.86 -9.84
N TYR A 174 -0.43 -17.93 -10.62
CA TYR A 174 0.29 -17.27 -11.70
C TYR A 174 1.44 -16.41 -11.16
N ALA A 175 1.20 -15.63 -10.12
CA ALA A 175 2.23 -14.82 -9.46
C ALA A 175 3.42 -15.68 -9.01
N ARG A 176 3.15 -16.81 -8.40
CA ARG A 176 4.16 -17.77 -7.96
C ARG A 176 4.91 -18.38 -9.15
N LYS A 177 4.19 -18.74 -10.21
CA LYS A 177 4.76 -19.31 -11.44
C LYS A 177 5.77 -18.36 -12.10
N VAL A 178 5.46 -17.06 -12.17
CA VAL A 178 6.33 -16.05 -12.81
C VAL A 178 7.42 -15.51 -11.90
N GLY A 179 7.55 -16.03 -10.68
CA GLY A 179 8.62 -15.70 -9.76
C GLY A 179 8.40 -14.44 -8.92
N ALA A 180 7.17 -13.96 -8.77
CA ALA A 180 6.87 -12.89 -7.84
C ALA A 180 7.07 -13.34 -6.40
N ASP A 181 7.50 -12.41 -5.53
CA ASP A 181 7.70 -12.66 -4.11
C ASP A 181 6.39 -12.54 -3.31
N GLY A 182 5.40 -11.89 -3.87
CA GLY A 182 4.09 -11.75 -3.25
C GLY A 182 2.98 -11.42 -4.25
N TYR A 183 1.77 -11.73 -3.84
CA TYR A 183 0.54 -11.46 -4.57
C TYR A 183 -0.48 -10.79 -3.66
N SER A 184 -1.16 -9.80 -4.19
CA SER A 184 -2.26 -9.13 -3.51
C SER A 184 -3.52 -9.21 -4.35
N LYS A 185 -4.58 -9.81 -3.80
CA LYS A 185 -5.89 -9.91 -4.44
C LYS A 185 -6.56 -8.55 -4.61
N ASP A 186 -6.34 -7.67 -3.63
CA ASP A 186 -6.93 -6.33 -3.59
C ASP A 186 -6.02 -5.34 -2.84
N ALA A 187 -6.39 -4.07 -2.86
CA ALA A 187 -5.60 -3.01 -2.26
C ALA A 187 -5.44 -3.14 -0.74
N ILE A 188 -6.44 -3.67 -0.05
CA ILE A 188 -6.40 -3.77 1.42
C ILE A 188 -5.46 -4.90 1.85
N LYS A 189 -5.48 -6.02 1.14
CA LYS A 189 -4.52 -7.12 1.37
C LYS A 189 -3.09 -6.73 1.05
N ALA A 190 -2.88 -5.78 0.14
CA ALA A 190 -1.57 -5.22 -0.14
C ALA A 190 -0.91 -4.59 1.09
N ILE A 191 -1.68 -4.01 2.01
CA ILE A 191 -1.17 -3.43 3.26
C ILE A 191 -0.41 -4.49 4.07
N GLY A 192 -1.06 -5.62 4.37
CA GLY A 192 -0.44 -6.72 5.11
C GLY A 192 0.75 -7.34 4.39
N LEU A 193 0.66 -7.48 3.07
CA LEU A 193 1.74 -8.01 2.24
C LEU A 193 2.98 -7.12 2.30
N VAL A 194 2.84 -5.82 2.08
CA VAL A 194 3.96 -4.87 2.13
C VAL A 194 4.58 -4.84 3.53
N LYS A 195 3.78 -4.80 4.58
CA LYS A 195 4.27 -4.88 5.97
C LYS A 195 5.10 -6.14 6.20
N SER A 196 4.61 -7.29 5.79
CA SER A 196 5.32 -8.56 5.99
C SER A 196 6.67 -8.61 5.28
N LEU A 197 6.79 -7.97 4.13
CA LEU A 197 8.03 -7.91 3.35
C LEU A 197 9.03 -6.86 3.85
N THR A 198 8.56 -5.81 4.52
CA THR A 198 9.41 -4.74 5.06
C THR A 198 9.83 -4.98 6.51
N GLU A 199 9.02 -5.63 7.33
CA GLU A 199 9.35 -5.93 8.74
C GLU A 199 10.40 -7.05 8.90
N VAL A 200 10.59 -7.89 7.90
CA VAL A 200 11.59 -8.98 7.94
C VAL A 200 13.03 -8.46 7.89
N ASP A 201 13.22 -7.27 7.33
CA ASP A 201 14.55 -6.66 7.18
C ASP A 201 14.99 -5.86 8.42
N GLU A 202 14.11 -5.67 9.42
CA GLU A 202 14.40 -4.94 10.67
C GLU A 202 14.94 -5.85 11.81
N LYS A 203 15.21 -7.13 11.55
CA LYS A 203 15.81 -8.09 12.48
C LYS A 203 17.21 -8.47 12.04
#